data_6508c950988649bf20a23056a9bee5dd
#
_entry.id   6508c950988649bf20a23056a9bee5dd
#
_cell.length_a   1.000
_cell.length_b   1.000
_cell.length_c   1.000
_cell.angle_alpha   90.00
_cell.angle_beta   90.00
_cell.angle_gamma   90.00
#
_symmetry.space_group_name_H-M   'P 1'
#
loop_
_entity.id
_entity.type
_entity.pdbx_description
1 polymer ?
#
loop_
_entity_poly.entity_id
_entity_poly.type
_entity_poly.pdbx_seq_one_letter_code
_entity_poly.pdbx_strand_id
1 'polypeptide(L)'
;STLDRSSAASDVYKRQAQMLSYFNGSDDDLPIIAPKSKDGFKIKQTSLHQISKGKNISGKFYDGAMPAWPGNMSGKDAAYNMIAMAAKSNKGFDADTGYDWAQLISKYTMGAMAYNQAVDNYLDEKLSAEKKPNNKPYKDGVHYTGKEHSWDEAFGYWGAAAHQHGFNPNKVYEIAKMKNQGAADKNGDGMVDLKSEYVFGPCYYAAAFDRSGTKSTNYTNTLFDAFLDGRKLITAAAGDALSDSER
;
A
#
# COMPACT_ATOMS: atom_id res chain seq x y z
N SER A 1 28.96 -31.45 -4.07
CA SER A 1 28.43 -32.62 -4.78
C SER A 1 27.24 -32.23 -5.64
N THR A 2 26.90 -33.03 -6.64
CA THR A 2 25.76 -32.76 -7.57
C THR A 2 24.40 -32.75 -6.81
N LEU A 3 24.28 -33.55 -5.76
CA LEU A 3 23.10 -33.65 -4.91
C LEU A 3 22.85 -32.34 -4.11
N ASP A 4 23.88 -31.70 -3.60
CA ASP A 4 23.77 -30.41 -2.89
C ASP A 4 23.31 -29.28 -3.79
N ARG A 5 23.78 -29.24 -5.03
CA ARG A 5 23.36 -28.21 -6.00
C ARG A 5 21.91 -28.37 -6.44
N SER A 6 21.42 -29.60 -6.60
CA SER A 6 20.02 -29.85 -6.94
C SER A 6 19.07 -29.51 -5.80
N SER A 7 19.46 -29.80 -4.55
CA SER A 7 18.70 -29.43 -3.34
C SER A 7 18.62 -27.91 -3.18
N ALA A 8 19.77 -27.22 -3.28
CA ALA A 8 19.81 -25.75 -3.18
C ALA A 8 18.99 -25.04 -4.29
N ALA A 9 19.06 -25.55 -5.53
CA ALA A 9 18.26 -25.04 -6.64
C ALA A 9 16.74 -25.25 -6.40
N SER A 10 16.36 -26.42 -5.88
CA SER A 10 14.98 -26.72 -5.50
C SER A 10 14.46 -25.78 -4.41
N ASP A 11 15.28 -25.45 -3.42
CA ASP A 11 14.90 -24.55 -2.33
C ASP A 11 14.76 -23.10 -2.77
N VAL A 12 15.62 -22.63 -3.69
CA VAL A 12 15.48 -21.32 -4.32
C VAL A 12 14.17 -21.26 -5.12
N TYR A 13 13.86 -22.28 -5.89
CA TYR A 13 12.63 -22.33 -6.67
C TYR A 13 11.39 -22.30 -5.77
N LYS A 14 11.37 -23.05 -4.68
CA LYS A 14 10.26 -23.06 -3.71
C LYS A 14 10.07 -21.70 -3.07
N ARG A 15 11.17 -21.03 -2.63
CA ARG A 15 11.09 -19.67 -2.07
C ARG A 15 10.55 -18.67 -3.08
N GLN A 16 11.03 -18.74 -4.31
CA GLN A 16 10.55 -17.85 -5.38
C GLN A 16 9.05 -18.08 -5.65
N ALA A 17 8.61 -19.32 -5.76
CA ALA A 17 7.21 -19.66 -5.97
C ALA A 17 6.32 -19.14 -4.83
N GLN A 18 6.77 -19.31 -3.58
CA GLN A 18 6.05 -18.77 -2.42
C GLN A 18 5.97 -17.23 -2.44
N MET A 19 7.06 -16.55 -2.73
CA MET A 19 7.05 -15.07 -2.84
C MET A 19 6.14 -14.60 -3.96
N LEU A 20 6.17 -15.27 -5.10
CA LEU A 20 5.33 -14.95 -6.25
C LEU A 20 3.84 -15.22 -5.98
N SER A 21 3.48 -16.21 -5.17
CA SER A 21 2.09 -16.41 -4.80
C SER A 21 1.51 -15.22 -4.03
N TYR A 22 2.29 -14.53 -3.21
CA TYR A 22 1.90 -13.26 -2.58
C TYR A 22 1.90 -12.07 -3.53
N PHE A 23 2.68 -12.11 -4.60
CA PHE A 23 2.79 -10.99 -5.55
C PHE A 23 1.71 -11.03 -6.62
N ASN A 24 1.50 -12.19 -7.26
CA ASN A 24 0.61 -12.33 -8.42
C ASN A 24 -0.51 -13.37 -8.24
N GLY A 25 -0.52 -14.13 -7.13
CA GLY A 25 -1.61 -15.05 -6.84
C GLY A 25 -2.89 -14.32 -6.44
N SER A 26 -4.05 -14.80 -6.87
CA SER A 26 -5.35 -14.22 -6.53
C SER A 26 -6.38 -15.25 -6.08
N ASP A 27 -6.12 -16.52 -6.34
CA ASP A 27 -7.06 -17.61 -6.12
C ASP A 27 -6.82 -18.34 -4.81
N ASP A 28 -5.57 -18.34 -4.33
CA ASP A 28 -5.19 -18.99 -3.08
C ASP A 28 -5.42 -18.05 -1.89
N ASP A 29 -6.06 -18.55 -0.85
CA ASP A 29 -6.22 -17.84 0.41
C ASP A 29 -4.96 -17.96 1.27
N LEU A 30 -3.96 -17.15 0.98
CA LEU A 30 -2.67 -17.16 1.64
C LEU A 30 -2.76 -16.55 3.05
N PRO A 31 -2.01 -17.09 4.05
CA PRO A 31 -2.01 -16.53 5.39
C PRO A 31 -1.38 -15.14 5.44
N ILE A 32 -1.85 -14.29 6.35
CA ILE A 32 -1.19 -13.03 6.68
C ILE A 32 0.08 -13.34 7.49
N ILE A 33 1.23 -13.08 6.90
CA ILE A 33 2.55 -13.29 7.54
C ILE A 33 3.16 -12.02 8.14
N ALA A 34 2.66 -10.87 7.73
CA ALA A 34 3.01 -9.55 8.23
C ALA A 34 1.83 -8.59 8.01
N PRO A 35 1.66 -7.56 8.85
CA PRO A 35 2.50 -7.20 9.99
C PRO A 35 2.34 -8.16 11.20
N LYS A 36 3.26 -8.09 12.16
CA LYS A 36 3.16 -8.81 13.44
C LYS A 36 3.14 -7.79 14.58
N SER A 37 2.17 -7.93 15.47
CA SER A 37 2.08 -7.10 16.67
C SER A 37 3.32 -7.27 17.57
N LYS A 38 3.74 -6.18 18.18
CA LYS A 38 4.86 -6.13 19.15
C LYS A 38 4.40 -5.78 20.57
N ASP A 39 3.12 -5.52 20.75
CA ASP A 39 2.50 -5.15 22.03
C ASP A 39 1.37 -6.11 22.44
N GLY A 40 1.31 -7.29 21.82
CA GLY A 40 0.40 -8.35 22.22
C GLY A 40 -0.99 -8.32 21.60
N PHE A 41 -1.36 -7.27 20.87
CA PHE A 41 -2.63 -7.22 20.16
C PHE A 41 -2.70 -8.29 19.06
N LYS A 42 -3.87 -8.87 18.87
CA LYS A 42 -4.11 -9.83 17.79
C LYS A 42 -4.41 -9.09 16.50
N ILE A 43 -3.98 -9.64 15.39
CA ILE A 43 -4.42 -9.19 14.05
C ILE A 43 -5.75 -9.89 13.75
N LYS A 44 -6.74 -9.10 13.32
CA LYS A 44 -8.10 -9.60 13.05
C LYS A 44 -8.14 -10.50 11.81
N GLN A 45 -7.50 -10.07 10.73
CA GLN A 45 -7.40 -10.87 9.52
C GLN A 45 -6.24 -11.85 9.62
N THR A 46 -6.51 -13.11 9.30
CA THR A 46 -5.51 -14.20 9.30
C THR A 46 -5.14 -14.65 7.90
N SER A 47 -5.95 -14.27 6.89
CA SER A 47 -5.71 -14.62 5.49
C SER A 47 -5.95 -13.43 4.55
N LEU A 48 -5.36 -13.49 3.34
CA LEU A 48 -5.48 -12.42 2.35
C LEU A 48 -6.91 -12.23 1.84
N HIS A 49 -7.69 -13.31 1.68
CA HIS A 49 -9.06 -13.22 1.22
C HIS A 49 -10.00 -12.48 2.19
N GLN A 50 -9.64 -12.37 3.46
CA GLN A 50 -10.36 -11.53 4.42
C GLN A 50 -10.16 -10.02 4.18
N ILE A 51 -9.11 -9.67 3.42
CA ILE A 51 -8.83 -8.29 3.01
C ILE A 51 -9.28 -8.06 1.57
N SER A 52 -8.84 -8.91 0.64
CA SER A 52 -9.10 -8.75 -0.79
C SER A 52 -9.11 -10.12 -1.49
N LYS A 53 -10.25 -10.52 -2.01
CA LYS A 53 -10.42 -11.77 -2.77
C LYS A 53 -10.37 -11.49 -4.27
N GLY A 54 -9.73 -12.38 -5.03
CA GLY A 54 -9.63 -12.27 -6.48
C GLY A 54 -8.81 -11.08 -7.00
N LYS A 55 -7.93 -10.54 -6.15
CA LYS A 55 -7.02 -9.44 -6.47
C LYS A 55 -5.60 -9.82 -6.13
N ASN A 56 -4.65 -9.21 -6.80
CA ASN A 56 -3.23 -9.35 -6.47
C ASN A 56 -2.52 -8.00 -6.53
N ILE A 57 -1.35 -7.94 -5.91
CA ILE A 57 -0.55 -6.72 -5.85
C ILE A 57 0.12 -6.41 -7.20
N SER A 58 0.46 -7.43 -8.00
CA SER A 58 1.16 -7.24 -9.29
C SER A 58 0.35 -6.40 -10.27
N GLY A 59 -0.98 -6.54 -10.27
CA GLY A 59 -1.88 -5.75 -11.10
C GLY A 59 -2.05 -4.28 -10.64
N LYS A 60 -1.35 -3.87 -9.58
CA LYS A 60 -1.36 -2.51 -9.03
C LYS A 60 -0.07 -1.74 -9.30
N PHE A 61 0.96 -2.43 -9.77
CA PHE A 61 2.21 -1.79 -10.14
C PHE A 61 2.08 -1.00 -11.45
N TYR A 62 2.92 0.04 -11.57
CA TYR A 62 3.08 0.76 -12.83
C TYR A 62 3.42 -0.20 -13.97
N ASP A 63 2.63 -0.18 -15.01
CA ASP A 63 2.74 -1.12 -16.14
C ASP A 63 3.43 -0.50 -17.38
N GLY A 64 3.74 0.79 -17.35
CA GLY A 64 4.50 1.48 -18.38
C GLY A 64 5.99 1.12 -18.35
N ALA A 65 6.64 1.26 -19.50
CA ALA A 65 8.08 1.10 -19.62
C ALA A 65 8.84 2.16 -18.81
N MET A 66 9.91 1.74 -18.13
CA MET A 66 10.81 2.61 -17.39
C MET A 66 12.14 2.77 -18.16
N PRO A 67 12.35 3.86 -18.90
CA PRO A 67 13.52 4.01 -19.79
C PRO A 67 14.87 3.95 -19.07
N ALA A 68 14.91 4.29 -17.78
CA ALA A 68 16.13 4.24 -16.98
C ALA A 68 16.48 2.84 -16.45
N TRP A 69 15.63 1.86 -16.69
CA TRP A 69 15.83 0.48 -16.23
C TRP A 69 16.34 -0.42 -17.38
N PRO A 70 17.19 -1.41 -17.09
CA PRO A 70 17.70 -2.33 -18.10
C PRO A 70 16.55 -2.98 -18.88
N GLY A 71 16.62 -2.94 -20.20
CA GLY A 71 15.62 -3.52 -21.08
C GLY A 71 14.28 -2.78 -21.13
N ASN A 72 14.20 -1.54 -20.63
CA ASN A 72 12.95 -0.75 -20.56
C ASN A 72 11.79 -1.53 -19.91
N MET A 73 12.11 -2.33 -18.90
CA MET A 73 11.10 -3.16 -18.23
C MET A 73 10.03 -2.30 -17.55
N SER A 74 8.84 -2.86 -17.40
CA SER A 74 7.76 -2.22 -16.66
C SER A 74 8.03 -2.21 -15.15
N GLY A 75 7.30 -1.37 -14.40
CA GLY A 75 7.38 -1.36 -12.96
C GLY A 75 7.04 -2.70 -12.33
N LYS A 76 6.08 -3.41 -12.90
CA LYS A 76 5.71 -4.78 -12.51
C LYS A 76 6.84 -5.78 -12.76
N ASP A 77 7.48 -5.74 -13.93
CA ASP A 77 8.57 -6.66 -14.27
C ASP A 77 9.82 -6.41 -13.41
N ALA A 78 10.10 -5.15 -13.09
CA ALA A 78 11.17 -4.80 -12.16
C ALA A 78 10.91 -5.39 -10.76
N ALA A 79 9.68 -5.32 -10.25
CA ALA A 79 9.32 -5.95 -8.98
C ALA A 79 9.48 -7.48 -9.04
N TYR A 80 9.04 -8.11 -10.12
CA TYR A 80 9.21 -9.55 -10.35
C TYR A 80 10.68 -9.95 -10.31
N ASN A 81 11.54 -9.20 -11.00
CA ASN A 81 12.98 -9.46 -11.03
C ASN A 81 13.62 -9.29 -9.63
N MET A 82 13.23 -8.26 -8.87
CA MET A 82 13.71 -8.09 -7.49
C MET A 82 13.30 -9.26 -6.59
N ILE A 83 12.08 -9.80 -6.76
CA ILE A 83 11.61 -11.00 -6.05
C ILE A 83 12.48 -12.21 -6.41
N ALA A 84 12.78 -12.41 -7.68
CA ALA A 84 13.64 -13.50 -8.12
C ALA A 84 15.05 -13.41 -7.54
N MET A 85 15.63 -12.20 -7.45
CA MET A 85 16.92 -11.97 -6.82
C MET A 85 16.87 -12.18 -5.31
N ALA A 86 15.82 -11.70 -4.63
CA ALA A 86 15.64 -11.94 -3.20
C ALA A 86 15.53 -13.44 -2.86
N ALA A 87 14.86 -14.23 -3.70
CA ALA A 87 14.73 -15.68 -3.49
C ALA A 87 16.06 -16.44 -3.60
N LYS A 88 17.01 -15.91 -4.37
CA LYS A 88 18.38 -16.48 -4.51
C LYS A 88 19.30 -16.05 -3.37
N SER A 89 18.98 -14.96 -2.69
CA SER A 89 19.84 -14.31 -1.68
C SER A 89 19.60 -14.90 -0.28
N ASN A 90 20.52 -14.66 0.64
CA ASN A 90 20.36 -15.03 2.04
C ASN A 90 19.44 -14.03 2.76
N LYS A 91 18.19 -14.42 3.03
CA LYS A 91 17.15 -13.56 3.63
C LYS A 91 16.94 -12.25 2.88
N GLY A 92 17.17 -12.26 1.57
CA GLY A 92 17.04 -11.09 0.70
C GLY A 92 18.31 -10.24 0.55
N PHE A 93 19.37 -10.52 1.29
CA PHE A 93 20.67 -9.85 1.15
C PHE A 93 21.62 -10.65 0.25
N ASP A 94 22.14 -10.00 -0.78
CA ASP A 94 23.11 -10.54 -1.72
C ASP A 94 24.51 -10.04 -1.34
N ALA A 95 25.33 -10.94 -0.79
CA ALA A 95 26.67 -10.59 -0.31
C ALA A 95 27.66 -10.29 -1.45
N ASP A 96 27.42 -10.84 -2.65
CA ASP A 96 28.32 -10.65 -3.81
C ASP A 96 28.16 -9.25 -4.42
N THR A 97 26.93 -8.73 -4.44
CA THR A 97 26.62 -7.43 -5.01
C THR A 97 26.39 -6.34 -3.94
N GLY A 98 26.18 -6.73 -2.68
CA GLY A 98 25.83 -5.83 -1.59
C GLY A 98 24.37 -5.36 -1.60
N TYR A 99 23.53 -5.87 -2.48
CA TYR A 99 22.12 -5.47 -2.55
C TYR A 99 21.28 -6.15 -1.46
N ASP A 100 20.51 -5.34 -0.73
CA ASP A 100 19.41 -5.81 0.14
C ASP A 100 18.10 -5.77 -0.67
N TRP A 101 17.81 -6.85 -1.38
CA TRP A 101 16.62 -6.98 -2.22
C TRP A 101 15.32 -6.87 -1.42
N ALA A 102 15.29 -7.29 -0.16
CA ALA A 102 14.13 -7.14 0.70
C ALA A 102 13.81 -5.66 0.96
N GLN A 103 14.84 -4.85 1.25
CA GLN A 103 14.69 -3.40 1.41
C GLN A 103 14.34 -2.73 0.07
N LEU A 104 14.98 -3.12 -1.02
CA LEU A 104 14.71 -2.56 -2.35
C LEU A 104 13.26 -2.80 -2.75
N ILE A 105 12.75 -4.02 -2.63
CA ILE A 105 11.32 -4.34 -2.92
C ILE A 105 10.40 -3.46 -2.07
N SER A 106 10.66 -3.36 -0.77
CA SER A 106 9.85 -2.55 0.15
C SER A 106 9.79 -1.08 -0.26
N LYS A 107 10.92 -0.47 -0.62
CA LYS A 107 10.99 0.93 -1.05
C LYS A 107 10.38 1.13 -2.44
N TYR A 108 10.69 0.21 -3.36
CA TYR A 108 10.18 0.25 -4.72
C TYR A 108 8.65 0.18 -4.77
N THR A 109 8.05 -0.65 -3.93
CA THR A 109 6.59 -0.77 -3.81
C THR A 109 5.92 0.55 -3.44
N MET A 110 6.59 1.42 -2.66
CA MET A 110 6.03 2.73 -2.30
C MET A 110 5.85 3.65 -3.51
N GLY A 111 6.80 3.65 -4.46
CA GLY A 111 6.70 4.45 -5.68
C GLY A 111 5.89 3.74 -6.77
N ALA A 112 6.37 2.60 -7.22
CA ALA A 112 5.82 1.90 -8.39
C ALA A 112 4.41 1.30 -8.17
N MET A 113 3.95 1.20 -6.94
CA MET A 113 2.61 0.73 -6.63
C MET A 113 1.79 1.76 -5.83
N ALA A 114 2.17 2.10 -4.61
CA ALA A 114 1.31 2.91 -3.75
C ALA A 114 1.16 4.35 -4.29
N TYR A 115 2.26 5.02 -4.63
CA TYR A 115 2.22 6.36 -5.21
C TYR A 115 1.55 6.35 -6.59
N ASN A 116 1.91 5.41 -7.46
CA ASN A 116 1.31 5.27 -8.78
C ASN A 116 -0.21 5.10 -8.70
N GLN A 117 -0.70 4.25 -7.82
CA GLN A 117 -2.14 4.09 -7.66
C GLN A 117 -2.80 5.33 -7.06
N ALA A 118 -2.24 5.91 -6.00
CA ALA A 118 -2.85 7.07 -5.35
C ALA A 118 -2.91 8.28 -6.29
N VAL A 119 -1.78 8.66 -6.86
CA VAL A 119 -1.63 9.93 -7.58
C VAL A 119 -2.00 9.78 -9.06
N ASP A 120 -1.32 8.89 -9.78
CA ASP A 120 -1.48 8.75 -11.22
C ASP A 120 -2.84 8.15 -11.59
N ASN A 121 -3.21 7.04 -10.96
CA ASN A 121 -4.43 6.32 -11.32
C ASN A 121 -5.69 6.97 -10.71
N TYR A 122 -5.73 7.22 -9.39
CA TYR A 122 -6.97 7.62 -8.72
C TYR A 122 -7.19 9.13 -8.62
N LEU A 123 -6.13 9.93 -8.37
CA LEU A 123 -6.26 11.39 -8.28
C LEU A 123 -6.15 12.08 -9.64
N ASP A 124 -5.50 11.48 -10.64
CA ASP A 124 -5.39 12.03 -11.98
C ASP A 124 -6.36 11.33 -12.95
N GLU A 125 -6.03 10.13 -13.43
CA GLU A 125 -6.78 9.49 -14.52
C GLU A 125 -8.25 9.20 -14.19
N LYS A 126 -8.54 8.72 -12.96
CA LYS A 126 -9.90 8.30 -12.57
C LYS A 126 -10.76 9.41 -12.01
N LEU A 127 -10.17 10.51 -11.55
CA LEU A 127 -10.95 11.60 -10.94
C LEU A 127 -11.68 12.46 -11.98
N SER A 128 -11.45 12.27 -13.27
CA SER A 128 -12.14 13.00 -14.33
C SER A 128 -13.67 12.81 -14.24
N ALA A 129 -14.42 13.84 -14.65
CA ALA A 129 -15.89 13.82 -14.61
C ALA A 129 -16.48 12.68 -15.45
N GLU A 130 -15.87 12.34 -16.58
CA GLU A 130 -16.33 11.29 -17.48
C GLU A 130 -16.18 9.90 -16.86
N LYS A 131 -15.01 9.60 -16.31
CA LYS A 131 -14.71 8.26 -15.76
C LYS A 131 -15.38 8.02 -14.39
N LYS A 132 -15.46 9.08 -13.56
CA LYS A 132 -16.01 9.02 -12.20
C LYS A 132 -16.97 10.19 -11.96
N PRO A 133 -18.20 10.11 -12.45
CA PRO A 133 -19.17 11.19 -12.30
C PRO A 133 -19.55 11.43 -10.84
N ASN A 134 -19.90 12.71 -10.53
CA ASN A 134 -20.30 13.13 -9.17
C ASN A 134 -21.80 13.41 -9.04
N ASN A 135 -22.59 13.04 -10.04
CA ASN A 135 -24.02 13.34 -10.12
C ASN A 135 -24.94 12.12 -9.99
N LYS A 136 -24.38 10.98 -9.61
CA LYS A 136 -25.13 9.75 -9.37
C LYS A 136 -24.36 8.81 -8.46
N PRO A 137 -25.03 7.86 -7.78
CA PRO A 137 -24.38 6.81 -7.02
C PRO A 137 -23.38 6.01 -7.88
N TYR A 138 -22.28 5.59 -7.26
CA TYR A 138 -21.26 4.76 -7.92
C TYR A 138 -21.83 3.44 -8.45
N LYS A 139 -22.73 2.84 -7.69
CA LYS A 139 -23.51 1.65 -8.06
C LYS A 139 -24.78 1.61 -7.23
N ASP A 140 -25.71 0.74 -7.60
CA ASP A 140 -26.96 0.55 -6.86
C ASP A 140 -26.70 0.20 -5.38
N GLY A 141 -27.46 0.85 -4.49
CA GLY A 141 -27.42 0.61 -3.06
C GLY A 141 -26.26 1.24 -2.30
N VAL A 142 -25.40 2.06 -2.94
CA VAL A 142 -24.36 2.82 -2.23
C VAL A 142 -24.69 4.32 -2.17
N HIS A 143 -24.21 4.99 -1.12
CA HIS A 143 -24.46 6.41 -0.83
C HIS A 143 -23.26 7.30 -1.13
N TYR A 144 -22.44 6.92 -2.09
CA TYR A 144 -21.29 7.71 -2.57
C TYR A 144 -21.23 7.66 -4.09
N THR A 145 -20.67 8.72 -4.68
CA THR A 145 -20.52 8.88 -6.13
C THR A 145 -19.27 8.18 -6.65
N GLY A 146 -19.15 8.10 -7.97
CA GLY A 146 -17.94 7.61 -8.62
C GLY A 146 -16.69 8.42 -8.28
N LYS A 147 -16.83 9.74 -8.17
CA LYS A 147 -15.74 10.65 -7.80
C LYS A 147 -15.33 10.48 -6.35
N GLU A 148 -16.28 10.40 -5.43
CA GLU A 148 -16.03 10.11 -4.02
C GLU A 148 -15.31 8.76 -3.85
N HIS A 149 -15.75 7.74 -4.55
CA HIS A 149 -15.10 6.43 -4.52
C HIS A 149 -13.64 6.49 -5.00
N SER A 150 -13.37 7.22 -6.10
CA SER A 150 -12.01 7.38 -6.60
C SER A 150 -11.09 8.08 -5.60
N TRP A 151 -11.60 9.13 -4.95
CA TRP A 151 -10.88 9.86 -3.91
C TRP A 151 -10.56 9.00 -2.69
N ASP A 152 -11.54 8.24 -2.22
CA ASP A 152 -11.40 7.34 -1.07
C ASP A 152 -10.41 6.19 -1.37
N GLU A 153 -10.34 5.69 -2.61
CA GLU A 153 -9.33 4.73 -3.04
C GLU A 153 -7.91 5.31 -3.00
N ALA A 154 -7.72 6.58 -3.41
CA ALA A 154 -6.44 7.26 -3.30
C ALA A 154 -6.00 7.39 -1.83
N PHE A 155 -6.91 7.76 -0.93
CA PHE A 155 -6.67 7.78 0.50
C PHE A 155 -6.25 6.40 1.03
N GLY A 156 -6.90 5.33 0.56
CA GLY A 156 -6.54 3.97 0.91
C GLY A 156 -5.09 3.62 0.52
N TYR A 157 -4.62 4.04 -0.64
CA TYR A 157 -3.23 3.83 -1.07
C TYR A 157 -2.22 4.72 -0.32
N TRP A 158 -2.65 5.88 0.18
CA TRP A 158 -1.82 6.66 1.10
C TRP A 158 -1.60 5.92 2.41
N GLY A 159 -2.57 5.14 2.90
CA GLY A 159 -2.40 4.15 3.94
C GLY A 159 -2.60 4.63 5.36
N ALA A 160 -3.35 5.71 5.57
CA ALA A 160 -3.82 6.14 6.89
C ALA A 160 -5.14 5.46 7.25
N ALA A 161 -5.39 5.27 8.55
CA ALA A 161 -6.72 4.94 9.04
C ALA A 161 -7.52 6.22 9.34
N ALA A 162 -8.80 6.23 8.98
CA ALA A 162 -9.64 7.44 9.06
C ALA A 162 -9.73 8.06 10.46
N HIS A 163 -9.66 7.25 11.53
CA HIS A 163 -9.73 7.72 12.91
C HIS A 163 -8.42 8.36 13.43
N GLN A 164 -7.36 8.35 12.63
CA GLN A 164 -6.04 8.86 13.04
C GLN A 164 -5.84 10.35 12.75
N HIS A 165 -6.87 11.03 12.25
CA HIS A 165 -6.83 12.47 12.07
C HIS A 165 -6.42 13.19 13.38
N GLY A 166 -5.41 14.05 13.29
CA GLY A 166 -4.89 14.78 14.44
C GLY A 166 -3.95 13.97 15.36
N PHE A 167 -3.63 12.72 15.04
CA PHE A 167 -2.57 12.03 15.79
C PHE A 167 -1.21 12.67 15.49
N ASN A 168 -0.38 12.75 16.54
CA ASN A 168 0.99 13.22 16.33
C ASN A 168 1.80 12.18 15.50
N PRO A 169 2.82 12.63 14.75
CA PRO A 169 3.58 11.75 13.87
C PRO A 169 4.24 10.55 14.57
N ASN A 170 4.66 10.71 15.84
CA ASN A 170 5.24 9.59 16.59
C ASN A 170 4.20 8.47 16.82
N LYS A 171 2.98 8.83 17.20
CA LYS A 171 1.89 7.87 17.40
C LYS A 171 1.56 7.12 16.09
N VAL A 172 1.43 7.85 14.97
CA VAL A 172 1.19 7.25 13.64
C VAL A 172 2.31 6.29 13.25
N TYR A 173 3.56 6.71 13.47
CA TYR A 173 4.73 5.86 13.24
C TYR A 173 4.73 4.58 14.09
N GLU A 174 4.40 4.68 15.38
CA GLU A 174 4.36 3.53 16.29
C GLU A 174 3.26 2.53 15.90
N ILE A 175 2.09 3.02 15.48
CA ILE A 175 1.03 2.16 14.92
C ILE A 175 1.54 1.41 13.68
N ALA A 176 2.16 2.10 12.74
CA ALA A 176 2.73 1.47 11.53
C ALA A 176 3.81 0.43 11.86
N LYS A 177 4.54 0.62 12.95
CA LYS A 177 5.56 -0.33 13.46
C LYS A 177 4.99 -1.42 14.35
N MET A 178 3.68 -1.49 14.51
CA MET A 178 3.01 -2.46 15.38
C MET A 178 3.48 -2.42 16.84
N LYS A 179 3.75 -1.20 17.36
CA LYS A 179 4.26 -0.95 18.72
C LYS A 179 3.26 -0.26 19.63
N ASN A 180 2.15 0.24 19.09
CA ASN A 180 1.14 0.99 19.83
C ASN A 180 -0.25 0.67 19.26
N GLN A 181 -0.66 -0.58 19.39
CA GLN A 181 -1.90 -1.06 18.81
C GLN A 181 -3.12 -0.65 19.64
N GLY A 182 -2.97 -0.42 20.93
CA GLY A 182 -4.03 0.19 21.73
C GLY A 182 -4.47 1.57 21.25
N ALA A 183 -3.58 2.32 20.57
CA ALA A 183 -3.95 3.58 19.92
C ALA A 183 -4.58 3.38 18.54
N ALA A 184 -4.34 2.22 17.90
CA ALA A 184 -4.93 1.85 16.62
C ALA A 184 -6.34 1.26 16.79
N ASP A 185 -6.55 0.47 17.83
CA ASP A 185 -7.80 -0.20 18.17
C ASP A 185 -8.90 0.84 18.45
N LYS A 186 -9.68 1.16 17.43
CA LYS A 186 -10.73 2.18 17.47
C LYS A 186 -11.98 1.69 18.19
N ASN A 187 -12.29 0.43 18.04
CA ASN A 187 -13.52 -0.16 18.56
C ASN A 187 -13.35 -0.82 19.94
N GLY A 188 -12.11 -0.93 20.45
CA GLY A 188 -11.79 -1.49 21.76
C GLY A 188 -11.96 -2.99 21.87
N ASP A 189 -11.89 -3.73 20.73
CA ASP A 189 -12.06 -5.18 20.71
C ASP A 189 -10.78 -5.97 21.04
N GLY A 190 -9.67 -5.28 21.28
CA GLY A 190 -8.37 -5.89 21.58
C GLY A 190 -7.67 -6.50 20.37
N MET A 191 -8.12 -6.19 19.17
CA MET A 191 -7.55 -6.63 17.92
C MET A 191 -7.16 -5.45 17.04
N VAL A 192 -6.38 -5.70 15.99
CA VAL A 192 -6.08 -4.73 14.93
C VAL A 192 -6.78 -5.17 13.67
N ASP A 193 -7.72 -4.39 13.19
CA ASP A 193 -8.33 -4.56 11.87
C ASP A 193 -7.44 -3.91 10.80
N LEU A 194 -6.76 -4.74 9.98
CA LEU A 194 -5.86 -4.27 8.92
C LEU A 194 -6.58 -3.43 7.85
N LYS A 195 -7.90 -3.50 7.76
CA LYS A 195 -8.70 -2.76 6.78
C LYS A 195 -9.07 -1.35 7.23
N SER A 196 -9.05 -1.08 8.54
CA SER A 196 -9.56 0.16 9.10
C SER A 196 -8.70 0.79 10.21
N GLU A 197 -7.81 0.03 10.82
CA GLU A 197 -7.07 0.42 12.02
C GLU A 197 -5.54 0.41 11.87
N TYR A 198 -5.05 0.06 10.70
CA TYR A 198 -3.62 -0.06 10.43
C TYR A 198 -3.10 1.09 9.57
N VAL A 199 -1.85 1.50 9.84
CA VAL A 199 -1.10 2.46 9.02
C VAL A 199 -0.04 1.74 8.21
N PHE A 200 0.07 2.07 6.95
CA PHE A 200 1.07 1.50 6.03
C PHE A 200 1.47 2.51 4.95
N GLY A 201 2.27 2.06 4.01
CA GLY A 201 2.54 2.79 2.78
C GLY A 201 3.15 4.17 2.97
N PRO A 202 2.81 5.14 2.12
CA PRO A 202 3.34 6.48 2.18
C PRO A 202 3.06 7.21 3.50
N CYS A 203 1.91 6.96 4.15
CA CYS A 203 1.58 7.55 5.45
C CYS A 203 2.61 7.18 6.54
N TYR A 204 3.06 5.93 6.57
CA TYR A 204 4.15 5.53 7.45
C TYR A 204 5.42 6.35 7.22
N TYR A 205 5.80 6.56 5.95
CA TYR A 205 6.99 7.34 5.63
C TYR A 205 6.84 8.82 5.95
N ALA A 206 5.67 9.41 5.72
CA ALA A 206 5.36 10.78 6.16
C ALA A 206 5.56 10.92 7.68
N ALA A 207 4.98 10.03 8.46
CA ALA A 207 5.13 10.04 9.91
C ALA A 207 6.56 9.80 10.38
N ALA A 208 7.32 8.91 9.71
CA ALA A 208 8.72 8.67 10.00
C ALA A 208 9.58 9.91 9.75
N PHE A 209 9.30 10.63 8.67
CA PHE A 209 10.00 11.86 8.29
C PHE A 209 9.68 13.01 9.25
N ASP A 210 8.40 13.27 9.54
CA ASP A 210 7.96 14.33 10.46
C ASP A 210 8.52 14.14 11.87
N ARG A 211 8.64 12.88 12.31
CA ARG A 211 9.11 12.52 13.64
C ARG A 211 10.61 12.71 13.82
N SER A 212 11.42 12.43 12.79
CA SER A 212 12.88 12.32 12.88
C SER A 212 13.65 13.26 11.97
N GLY A 213 12.97 14.10 11.20
CA GLY A 213 13.59 15.06 10.30
C GLY A 213 14.38 16.14 11.05
N THR A 214 15.46 16.61 10.46
CA THR A 214 16.25 17.75 10.96
C THR A 214 15.51 19.09 10.79
N LYS A 215 14.45 19.10 9.97
CA LYS A 215 13.54 20.25 9.78
C LYS A 215 12.17 19.88 10.33
N SER A 216 11.50 20.84 10.96
CA SER A 216 10.11 20.68 11.36
C SER A 216 9.25 20.56 10.11
N THR A 217 8.63 19.39 9.93
CA THR A 217 7.68 19.11 8.86
C THR A 217 6.38 18.58 9.46
N ASN A 218 5.29 18.61 8.69
CA ASN A 218 3.97 18.14 9.13
C ASN A 218 3.24 17.44 7.99
N TYR A 219 3.95 16.65 7.20
CA TYR A 219 3.38 15.94 6.04
C TYR A 219 2.23 15.03 6.42
N THR A 220 2.31 14.37 7.57
CA THR A 220 1.29 13.44 8.05
C THR A 220 -0.07 14.12 8.16
N ASN A 221 -0.15 15.25 8.89
CA ASN A 221 -1.42 15.97 9.07
C ASN A 221 -1.79 16.78 7.84
N THR A 222 -0.82 17.44 7.17
CA THR A 222 -1.09 18.22 5.95
C THR A 222 -1.74 17.37 4.87
N LEU A 223 -1.24 16.16 4.63
CA LEU A 223 -1.84 15.26 3.64
C LEU A 223 -3.19 14.71 4.11
N PHE A 224 -3.35 14.43 5.40
CA PHE A 224 -4.63 14.00 5.92
C PHE A 224 -5.70 15.09 5.77
N ASP A 225 -5.37 16.33 6.13
CA ASP A 225 -6.26 17.48 5.98
C ASP A 225 -6.64 17.71 4.52
N ALA A 226 -5.67 17.62 3.60
CA ALA A 226 -5.91 17.74 2.16
C ALA A 226 -6.87 16.66 1.64
N PHE A 227 -6.72 15.41 2.06
CA PHE A 227 -7.67 14.34 1.72
C PHE A 227 -9.05 14.60 2.30
N LEU A 228 -9.14 15.05 3.54
CA LEU A 228 -10.41 15.35 4.19
C LEU A 228 -11.13 16.52 3.52
N ASP A 229 -10.41 17.60 3.20
CA ASP A 229 -10.98 18.79 2.60
C ASP A 229 -11.39 18.54 1.14
N GLY A 230 -10.57 17.85 0.36
CA GLY A 230 -10.95 17.41 -0.98
C GLY A 230 -12.19 16.51 -0.98
N ARG A 231 -12.31 15.60 -0.01
CA ARG A 231 -13.51 14.77 0.14
C ARG A 231 -14.76 15.60 0.44
N LYS A 232 -14.63 16.62 1.30
CA LYS A 232 -15.74 17.56 1.59
C LYS A 232 -16.17 18.34 0.35
N LEU A 233 -15.20 18.84 -0.45
CA LEU A 233 -15.49 19.55 -1.71
C LEU A 233 -16.25 18.66 -2.69
N ILE A 234 -15.79 17.42 -2.88
CA ILE A 234 -16.46 16.46 -3.77
C ILE A 234 -17.89 16.19 -3.28
N THR A 235 -18.09 16.01 -1.97
CA THR A 235 -19.42 15.77 -1.41
C THR A 235 -20.31 16.99 -1.54
N ALA A 236 -19.79 18.20 -1.30
CA ALA A 236 -20.55 19.44 -1.45
C ALA A 236 -20.95 19.70 -2.91
N ALA A 237 -20.11 19.30 -3.86
CA ALA A 237 -20.38 19.41 -5.30
C ALA A 237 -21.17 18.21 -5.87
N ALA A 238 -21.74 17.34 -5.02
CA ALA A 238 -22.51 16.19 -5.47
C ALA A 238 -23.65 16.63 -6.40
N GLY A 239 -23.66 16.07 -7.63
CA GLY A 239 -24.58 16.47 -8.69
C GLY A 239 -24.00 17.45 -9.71
N ASP A 240 -22.93 18.18 -9.35
CA ASP A 240 -22.23 19.13 -10.22
C ASP A 240 -20.81 18.64 -10.54
N ALA A 241 -20.30 19.00 -11.71
CA ALA A 241 -18.89 18.78 -12.02
C ALA A 241 -18.02 19.75 -11.21
N LEU A 242 -16.93 19.27 -10.62
CA LEU A 242 -15.93 20.13 -10.00
C LEU A 242 -15.26 21.01 -11.06
N SER A 243 -15.08 22.30 -10.77
CA SER A 243 -14.29 23.21 -11.59
C SER A 243 -12.80 22.83 -11.57
N ASP A 244 -12.02 23.31 -12.52
CA ASP A 244 -10.58 23.05 -12.58
C ASP A 244 -9.83 23.58 -11.34
N SER A 245 -10.37 24.62 -10.67
CA SER A 245 -9.82 25.16 -9.42
C SER A 245 -10.11 24.28 -8.19
N GLU A 246 -11.04 23.34 -8.30
CA GLU A 246 -11.43 22.42 -7.23
C GLU A 246 -10.79 21.03 -7.39
N ARG A 247 -10.12 20.78 -8.51
CA ARG A 247 -9.34 19.58 -8.80
C ARG A 247 -7.90 19.72 -8.34
#